data_5f9a4603a0ed0c7fd48f788cc0c202f7
#
_entry.id   5f9a4603a0ed0c7fd48f788cc0c202f7
#
_cell.length_a   1.000
_cell.length_b   1.000
_cell.length_c   1.000
_cell.angle_alpha   90.00
_cell.angle_beta   90.00
_cell.angle_gamma   90.00
#
_symmetry.space_group_name_H-M   'P 1'
#
loop_
_entity.id
_entity.type
_entity.pdbx_description
1 polymer ?
#
loop_
_entity_poly.entity_id
_entity_poly.type
_entity_poly.pdbx_seq_one_letter_code
_entity_poly.pdbx_strand_id
1 'polypeptide(L)'
;QDKQLVPLDEYINTKRKKVNGISIIVDIDGTIAEMNGRGPFEWHKVSHDKSRKFVLDMIEGVVKENDCFVVYLSGRDAICEDDTRKWIYDNTCDYTFSNDWQLYMRNKNDTRKDRIVKEEIFWNVVAPKYNVIGVFDDRPQVLQMWHELKLPNVICVGNPFISF
;
A
#
# COMPACT_ATOMS: atom_id res chain seq x y z
N GLN A 1 20.46 -3.86 -15.27
CA GLN A 1 19.78 -3.39 -16.49
C GLN A 1 18.84 -2.26 -16.09
N ASP A 2 19.08 -1.06 -16.61
CA ASP A 2 18.15 0.05 -16.51
C ASP A 2 16.86 -0.38 -17.19
N LYS A 3 15.85 -0.74 -16.38
CA LYS A 3 14.50 -0.90 -16.90
C LYS A 3 14.05 0.48 -17.36
N GLN A 4 13.90 0.67 -18.64
CA GLN A 4 13.32 1.87 -19.22
C GLN A 4 11.89 1.99 -18.65
N LEU A 5 11.71 2.93 -17.74
CA LEU A 5 10.39 3.19 -17.15
C LEU A 5 9.52 3.81 -18.25
N VAL A 6 8.57 3.06 -18.72
CA VAL A 6 7.51 3.60 -19.58
C VAL A 6 6.75 4.63 -18.74
N PRO A 7 6.48 5.83 -19.25
CA PRO A 7 5.67 6.81 -18.51
C PRO A 7 4.37 6.16 -18.04
N LEU A 8 4.01 6.39 -16.79
CA LEU A 8 2.85 5.73 -16.17
C LEU A 8 1.56 5.95 -16.96
N ASP A 9 1.39 7.15 -17.53
CA ASP A 9 0.22 7.50 -18.35
C ASP A 9 0.11 6.62 -19.59
N GLU A 10 1.22 6.34 -20.25
CA GLU A 10 1.30 5.44 -21.38
C GLU A 10 1.06 4.00 -20.96
N TYR A 11 1.62 3.61 -19.81
CA TYR A 11 1.42 2.29 -19.23
C TYR A 11 -0.04 2.05 -18.84
N ILE A 12 -0.66 2.98 -18.13
CA ILE A 12 -2.08 2.90 -17.73
C ILE A 12 -2.98 2.84 -18.96
N ASN A 13 -2.73 3.66 -19.97
CA ASN A 13 -3.54 3.69 -21.18
C ASN A 13 -3.42 2.41 -22.03
N THR A 14 -2.21 1.85 -22.13
CA THR A 14 -1.98 0.59 -22.87
C THR A 14 -2.50 -0.64 -22.13
N LYS A 15 -2.50 -0.63 -20.81
CA LYS A 15 -2.90 -1.77 -19.95
C LYS A 15 -4.34 -1.72 -19.48
N ARG A 16 -5.03 -0.58 -19.57
CA ARG A 16 -6.44 -0.42 -19.15
C ARG A 16 -7.38 -1.51 -19.68
N LYS A 17 -7.09 -2.04 -20.85
CA LYS A 17 -7.88 -3.12 -21.47
C LYS A 17 -7.59 -4.52 -20.90
N LYS A 18 -6.55 -4.68 -20.08
CA LYS A 18 -6.09 -5.99 -19.56
C LYS A 18 -6.15 -6.12 -18.03
N VAL A 19 -6.49 -5.05 -17.33
CA VAL A 19 -6.45 -5.02 -15.86
C VAL A 19 -7.82 -5.35 -15.28
N ASN A 20 -7.85 -6.30 -14.36
CA ASN A 20 -9.06 -6.83 -13.75
C ASN A 20 -9.73 -5.90 -12.72
N GLY A 21 -9.50 -4.59 -12.79
CA GLY A 21 -10.22 -3.64 -11.95
C GLY A 21 -9.45 -2.40 -11.54
N ILE A 22 -10.20 -1.42 -11.08
CA ILE A 22 -9.74 -0.18 -10.47
C ILE A 22 -9.25 -0.50 -9.06
N SER A 23 -8.10 0.03 -8.68
CA SER A 23 -7.53 -0.21 -7.35
C SER A 23 -6.94 1.04 -6.71
N ILE A 24 -6.79 0.98 -5.39
CA ILE A 24 -5.99 1.91 -4.60
C ILE A 24 -4.86 1.16 -3.91
N ILE A 25 -3.72 1.82 -3.74
CA ILE A 25 -2.62 1.31 -2.92
C ILE A 25 -2.76 1.90 -1.52
N VAL A 26 -2.63 1.05 -0.51
CA VAL A 26 -2.71 1.46 0.90
C VAL A 26 -1.50 0.90 1.66
N ASP A 27 -0.72 1.81 2.24
CA ASP A 27 0.33 1.46 3.19
C ASP A 27 -0.27 1.02 4.53
N ILE A 28 0.49 0.33 5.36
CA ILE A 28 0.01 -0.19 6.65
C ILE A 28 0.53 0.64 7.80
N ASP A 29 1.83 0.56 8.13
CA ASP A 29 2.39 1.24 9.29
C ASP A 29 2.35 2.77 9.14
N GLY A 30 1.72 3.45 10.10
CA GLY A 30 1.53 4.90 10.06
C GLY A 30 0.39 5.37 9.15
N THR A 31 -0.21 4.48 8.38
CA THR A 31 -1.34 4.77 7.49
C THR A 31 -2.65 4.24 8.05
N ILE A 32 -2.82 2.94 8.14
CA ILE A 32 -4.01 2.30 8.73
C ILE A 32 -3.76 1.67 10.09
N ALA A 33 -2.49 1.37 10.40
CA ALA A 33 -2.07 0.78 11.68
C ALA A 33 -1.13 1.71 12.43
N GLU A 34 -1.34 1.80 13.73
CA GLU A 34 -0.48 2.50 14.67
C GLU A 34 0.19 1.50 15.59
N MET A 35 1.52 1.57 15.72
CA MET A 35 2.27 0.69 16.61
C MET A 35 1.79 0.84 18.06
N ASN A 36 1.55 -0.28 18.70
CA ASN A 36 1.06 -0.32 20.08
C ASN A 36 1.99 -1.18 20.93
N GLY A 37 2.83 -0.54 21.74
CA GLY A 37 3.74 -1.24 22.63
C GLY A 37 4.84 -2.02 21.95
N ARG A 38 5.20 -1.66 20.72
CA ARG A 38 6.30 -2.28 19.98
C ARG A 38 7.18 -1.28 19.28
N GLY A 39 8.42 -1.66 19.01
CA GLY A 39 9.31 -0.97 18.10
C GLY A 39 9.05 -1.36 16.63
N PRO A 40 9.64 -0.61 15.69
CA PRO A 40 9.38 -0.78 14.25
C PRO A 40 9.79 -2.13 13.67
N PHE A 41 10.66 -2.86 14.34
CA PHE A 41 11.16 -4.17 13.89
C PHE A 41 10.74 -5.34 14.78
N GLU A 42 9.87 -5.09 15.76
CA GLU A 42 9.31 -6.15 16.62
C GLU A 42 8.10 -6.80 15.92
N TRP A 43 8.37 -7.51 14.84
CA TRP A 43 7.36 -8.10 13.95
C TRP A 43 6.39 -9.06 14.65
N HIS A 44 6.84 -9.73 15.71
CA HIS A 44 6.01 -10.67 16.49
C HIS A 44 4.88 -10.00 17.29
N LYS A 45 4.86 -8.67 17.33
CA LYS A 45 3.87 -7.87 18.06
C LYS A 45 2.87 -7.13 17.15
N VAL A 46 2.95 -7.28 15.84
CA VAL A 46 2.11 -6.52 14.88
C VAL A 46 0.62 -6.77 15.07
N SER A 47 0.22 -7.94 15.58
CA SER A 47 -1.17 -8.26 15.87
C SER A 47 -1.83 -7.33 16.91
N HIS A 48 -1.04 -6.64 17.73
CA HIS A 48 -1.51 -5.70 18.74
C HIS A 48 -1.59 -4.24 18.27
N ASP A 49 -1.25 -3.96 17.03
CA ASP A 49 -1.32 -2.61 16.47
C ASP A 49 -2.76 -2.09 16.49
N LYS A 50 -2.91 -0.80 16.76
CA LYS A 50 -4.20 -0.13 16.77
C LYS A 50 -4.59 0.30 15.36
N SER A 51 -5.88 0.22 15.07
CA SER A 51 -6.41 0.75 13.81
C SER A 51 -6.49 2.28 13.85
N ARG A 52 -6.16 2.93 12.75
CA ARG A 52 -6.37 4.36 12.53
C ARG A 52 -7.74 4.57 11.87
N LYS A 53 -8.76 4.64 12.70
CA LYS A 53 -10.16 4.63 12.26
C LYS A 53 -10.48 5.72 11.24
N PHE A 54 -10.01 6.94 11.44
CA PHE A 54 -10.29 8.04 10.49
C PHE A 54 -9.80 7.73 9.07
N VAL A 55 -8.61 7.15 8.95
CA VAL A 55 -8.05 6.76 7.66
C VAL A 55 -8.82 5.59 7.06
N LEU A 56 -9.16 4.59 7.88
CA LEU A 56 -9.98 3.46 7.46
C LEU A 56 -11.36 3.91 6.96
N ASP A 57 -11.98 4.88 7.61
CA ASP A 57 -13.26 5.44 7.18
C ASP A 57 -13.16 6.14 5.82
N MET A 58 -12.06 6.88 5.57
CA MET A 58 -11.81 7.48 4.25
C MET A 58 -11.64 6.42 3.16
N ILE A 59 -10.86 5.38 3.45
CA ILE A 59 -10.63 4.28 2.51
C ILE A 59 -11.93 3.55 2.21
N GLU A 60 -12.74 3.28 3.23
CA GLU A 60 -14.06 2.67 3.05
C GLU A 60 -14.94 3.47 2.10
N GLY A 61 -14.99 4.80 2.27
CA GLY A 61 -15.72 5.69 1.39
C GLY A 61 -15.23 5.61 -0.07
N VAL A 62 -13.93 5.64 -0.28
CA VAL A 62 -13.32 5.53 -1.60
C VAL A 62 -13.65 4.17 -2.25
N VAL A 63 -13.53 3.10 -1.50
CA VAL A 63 -13.79 1.73 -1.98
C VAL A 63 -15.25 1.57 -2.41
N LYS A 64 -16.20 2.02 -1.59
CA LYS A 64 -17.62 1.90 -1.87
C LYS A 64 -18.06 2.75 -3.06
N GLU A 65 -17.61 4.00 -3.12
CA GLU A 65 -18.01 4.92 -4.19
C GLU A 65 -17.39 4.58 -5.55
N ASN A 66 -16.23 3.97 -5.58
CA ASN A 66 -15.51 3.68 -6.82
C ASN A 66 -15.55 2.19 -7.21
N ASP A 67 -16.13 1.32 -6.38
CA ASP A 67 -16.11 -0.13 -6.55
C ASP A 67 -14.67 -0.62 -6.84
N CYS A 68 -13.74 -0.20 -6.00
CA CYS A 68 -12.33 -0.43 -6.23
C CYS A 68 -11.73 -1.50 -5.31
N PHE A 69 -10.69 -2.12 -5.82
CA PHE A 69 -9.89 -3.13 -5.16
C PHE A 69 -8.84 -2.48 -4.26
N VAL A 70 -8.51 -3.07 -3.13
CA VAL A 70 -7.46 -2.55 -2.24
C VAL A 70 -6.20 -3.39 -2.39
N VAL A 71 -5.10 -2.72 -2.71
CA VAL A 71 -3.75 -3.30 -2.72
C VAL A 71 -3.00 -2.76 -1.51
N TYR A 72 -2.89 -3.57 -0.46
CA TYR A 72 -2.03 -3.25 0.67
C TYR A 72 -0.58 -3.50 0.29
N LEU A 73 0.27 -2.48 0.43
CA LEU A 73 1.67 -2.55 0.07
C LEU A 73 2.51 -2.05 1.23
N SER A 74 3.20 -2.97 1.89
CA SER A 74 3.89 -2.74 3.15
C SER A 74 5.39 -2.97 3.06
N GLY A 75 6.15 -2.10 3.74
CA GLY A 75 7.58 -2.31 3.98
C GLY A 75 7.90 -3.30 5.10
N ARG A 76 6.89 -3.88 5.75
CA ARG A 76 7.12 -4.92 6.77
C ARG A 76 7.82 -6.13 6.19
N ASP A 77 8.68 -6.77 6.98
CA ASP A 77 9.29 -8.04 6.62
C ASP A 77 8.20 -9.14 6.49
N ALA A 78 8.29 -9.95 5.46
CA ALA A 78 7.33 -11.04 5.21
C ALA A 78 7.28 -12.10 6.32
N ILE A 79 8.19 -12.06 7.30
CA ILE A 79 8.13 -12.93 8.48
C ILE A 79 6.82 -12.73 9.26
N CYS A 80 6.22 -11.55 9.21
CA CYS A 80 4.94 -11.26 9.86
C CYS A 80 3.75 -11.22 8.90
N GLU A 81 3.84 -11.89 7.74
CA GLU A 81 2.78 -11.84 6.74
C GLU A 81 1.45 -12.37 7.26
N ASP A 82 1.45 -13.52 7.92
CA ASP A 82 0.22 -14.15 8.42
C ASP A 82 -0.48 -13.27 9.46
N ASP A 83 0.27 -12.73 10.42
CA ASP A 83 -0.28 -11.81 11.43
C ASP A 83 -0.77 -10.51 10.81
N THR A 84 -0.09 -10.01 9.79
CA THR A 84 -0.51 -8.81 9.05
C THR A 84 -1.79 -9.06 8.28
N ARG A 85 -1.93 -10.19 7.59
CA ARG A 85 -3.16 -10.59 6.90
C ARG A 85 -4.34 -10.69 7.84
N LYS A 86 -4.14 -11.33 8.99
CA LYS A 86 -5.17 -11.45 10.03
C LYS A 86 -5.59 -10.08 10.55
N TRP A 87 -4.64 -9.19 10.82
CA TRP A 87 -4.92 -7.83 11.29
C TRP A 87 -5.75 -7.04 10.26
N ILE A 88 -5.40 -7.13 8.99
CA ILE A 88 -6.16 -6.49 7.90
C ILE A 88 -7.59 -7.02 7.88
N TYR A 89 -7.77 -8.33 7.88
CA TYR A 89 -9.09 -8.96 7.88
C TYR A 89 -9.93 -8.49 9.08
N ASP A 90 -9.35 -8.52 10.27
CA ASP A 90 -10.07 -8.18 11.52
C ASP A 90 -10.46 -6.67 11.59
N ASN A 91 -9.70 -5.79 10.93
CA ASN A 91 -9.93 -4.34 11.01
C ASN A 91 -10.59 -3.71 9.79
N THR A 92 -10.75 -4.45 8.70
CA THR A 92 -11.27 -3.93 7.43
C THR A 92 -12.45 -4.72 6.85
N CYS A 93 -13.03 -5.64 7.62
CA CYS A 93 -14.10 -6.52 7.15
C CYS A 93 -15.37 -5.79 6.70
N ASP A 94 -15.57 -4.55 7.13
CA ASP A 94 -16.75 -3.77 6.79
C ASP A 94 -16.78 -3.28 5.34
N TYR A 95 -15.62 -3.19 4.67
CA TYR A 95 -15.51 -2.66 3.32
C TYR A 95 -14.62 -3.46 2.37
N THR A 96 -13.77 -4.31 2.88
CA THR A 96 -12.99 -5.23 2.06
C THR A 96 -13.52 -6.65 2.25
N PHE A 97 -14.37 -7.11 1.35
CA PHE A 97 -14.81 -8.49 1.34
C PHE A 97 -13.61 -9.40 1.07
N SER A 98 -13.70 -10.64 1.50
CA SER A 98 -12.60 -11.60 1.58
C SER A 98 -11.77 -11.78 0.30
N ASN A 99 -12.29 -11.36 -0.85
CA ASN A 99 -11.60 -11.48 -2.15
C ASN A 99 -11.25 -10.15 -2.80
N ASP A 100 -11.54 -9.01 -2.15
CA ASP A 100 -11.44 -7.68 -2.77
C ASP A 100 -10.16 -6.93 -2.36
N TRP A 101 -9.17 -7.64 -1.83
CA TRP A 101 -7.89 -7.06 -1.49
C TRP A 101 -6.74 -8.06 -1.66
N GLN A 102 -5.54 -7.51 -1.84
CA GLN A 102 -4.28 -8.25 -1.86
C GLN A 102 -3.27 -7.56 -0.95
N LEU A 103 -2.33 -8.32 -0.43
CA LEU A 103 -1.21 -7.84 0.38
C LEU A 103 0.10 -8.21 -0.29
N TYR A 104 0.95 -7.21 -0.48
CA TYR A 104 2.33 -7.37 -0.92
C TYR A 104 3.27 -6.78 0.11
N MET A 105 4.31 -7.52 0.46
CA MET A 105 5.25 -7.16 1.51
C MET A 105 6.69 -7.30 1.03
N ARG A 106 7.59 -6.64 1.77
CA ARG A 106 9.02 -6.84 1.66
C ARG A 106 9.38 -8.32 1.83
N ASN A 107 10.28 -8.84 1.01
CA ASN A 107 10.81 -10.19 1.20
C ASN A 107 11.55 -10.32 2.54
N LYS A 108 11.55 -11.52 3.12
CA LYS A 108 12.33 -11.80 4.34
C LYS A 108 13.78 -11.39 4.17
N ASN A 109 14.31 -10.72 5.18
CA ASN A 109 15.71 -10.26 5.24
C ASN A 109 16.12 -9.23 4.17
N ASP A 110 15.18 -8.65 3.44
CA ASP A 110 15.47 -7.53 2.55
C ASP A 110 15.58 -6.25 3.39
N THR A 111 16.77 -5.63 3.40
CA THR A 111 17.09 -4.46 4.21
C THR A 111 17.16 -3.16 3.40
N ARG A 112 16.80 -3.20 2.13
CA ARG A 112 16.78 -2.01 1.28
C ARG A 112 15.77 -0.98 1.77
N LYS A 113 15.92 0.28 1.35
CA LYS A 113 14.99 1.36 1.70
C LYS A 113 13.58 1.07 1.19
N ASP A 114 12.58 1.49 1.95
CA ASP A 114 11.16 1.27 1.62
C ASP A 114 10.78 1.74 0.22
N ARG A 115 11.26 2.92 -0.19
CA ARG A 115 10.97 3.45 -1.52
C ARG A 115 11.44 2.52 -2.64
N ILE A 116 12.58 1.87 -2.47
CA ILE A 116 13.14 0.92 -3.44
C ILE A 116 12.29 -0.35 -3.49
N VAL A 117 11.98 -0.90 -2.33
CA VAL A 117 11.19 -2.13 -2.20
C VAL A 117 9.78 -1.93 -2.75
N LYS A 118 9.11 -0.85 -2.37
CA LYS A 118 7.75 -0.55 -2.82
C LYS A 118 7.69 -0.25 -4.31
N GLU A 119 8.65 0.46 -4.87
CA GLU A 119 8.72 0.71 -6.31
C GLU A 119 8.90 -0.59 -7.09
N GLU A 120 9.77 -1.48 -6.63
CA GLU A 120 10.00 -2.78 -7.25
C GLU A 120 8.73 -3.64 -7.23
N ILE A 121 8.03 -3.70 -6.10
CA ILE A 121 6.76 -4.42 -6.00
C ILE A 121 5.72 -3.79 -6.94
N PHE A 122 5.64 -2.46 -6.98
CA PHE A 122 4.72 -1.77 -7.89
C PHE A 122 4.93 -2.20 -9.34
N TRP A 123 6.14 -2.12 -9.85
CA TRP A 123 6.43 -2.45 -11.26
C TRP A 123 6.28 -3.94 -11.57
N ASN A 124 6.68 -4.80 -10.65
CA ASN A 124 6.70 -6.24 -10.91
C ASN A 124 5.34 -6.91 -10.70
N VAL A 125 4.52 -6.40 -9.80
CA VAL A 125 3.30 -7.10 -9.34
C VAL A 125 2.05 -6.25 -9.50
N VAL A 126 2.07 -4.99 -9.09
CA VAL A 126 0.86 -4.15 -9.03
C VAL A 126 0.51 -3.60 -10.41
N ALA A 127 1.43 -2.93 -11.05
CA ALA A 127 1.21 -2.28 -12.35
C ALA A 127 0.76 -3.25 -13.45
N PRO A 128 1.25 -4.50 -13.54
CA PRO A 128 0.74 -5.46 -14.52
C PRO A 128 -0.71 -5.92 -14.31
N LYS A 129 -1.23 -5.81 -13.08
CA LYS A 129 -2.54 -6.38 -12.70
C LYS A 129 -3.61 -5.33 -12.48
N TYR A 130 -3.27 -4.15 -11.98
CA TYR A 130 -4.24 -3.19 -11.46
C TYR A 130 -4.12 -1.83 -12.15
N ASN A 131 -5.26 -1.16 -12.29
CA ASN A 131 -5.36 0.25 -12.65
C ASN A 131 -5.45 1.07 -11.36
N VAL A 132 -4.33 1.59 -10.90
CA VAL A 132 -4.23 2.33 -9.64
C VAL A 132 -4.76 3.74 -9.82
N ILE A 133 -5.80 4.11 -9.06
CA ILE A 133 -6.42 5.44 -9.09
C ILE A 133 -6.03 6.33 -7.90
N GLY A 134 -5.39 5.78 -6.88
CA GLY A 134 -4.97 6.54 -5.71
C GLY A 134 -4.03 5.76 -4.81
N VAL A 135 -3.33 6.48 -3.96
CA VAL A 135 -2.39 5.92 -2.98
C VAL A 135 -2.56 6.61 -1.65
N PHE A 136 -2.59 5.83 -0.56
CA PHE A 136 -2.54 6.30 0.82
C PHE A 136 -1.23 5.86 1.46
N ASP A 137 -0.41 6.80 1.86
CA ASP A 137 0.87 6.54 2.52
C ASP A 137 1.20 7.69 3.49
N ASP A 138 2.09 7.45 4.45
CA ASP A 138 2.48 8.46 5.44
C ASP A 138 3.93 8.91 5.31
N ARG A 139 4.78 8.11 4.69
CA ARG A 139 6.22 8.34 4.66
C ARG A 139 6.66 9.24 3.53
N PRO A 140 7.27 10.41 3.82
CA PRO A 140 7.62 11.41 2.78
C PRO A 140 8.46 10.87 1.63
N GLN A 141 9.44 10.02 1.90
CA GLN A 141 10.29 9.44 0.86
C GLN A 141 9.51 8.54 -0.09
N VAL A 142 8.54 7.80 0.44
CA VAL A 142 7.68 6.91 -0.35
C VAL A 142 6.65 7.72 -1.13
N LEU A 143 6.07 8.74 -0.52
CA LEU A 143 5.17 9.68 -1.20
C LEU A 143 5.85 10.37 -2.39
N GLN A 144 7.09 10.80 -2.22
CA GLN A 144 7.89 11.37 -3.30
C GLN A 144 8.04 10.36 -4.45
N MET A 145 8.34 9.12 -4.13
CA MET A 145 8.45 8.05 -5.15
C MET A 145 7.13 7.85 -5.91
N TRP A 146 5.98 7.84 -5.21
CA TRP A 146 4.68 7.75 -5.87
C TRP A 146 4.41 8.94 -6.81
N HIS A 147 4.80 10.15 -6.41
CA HIS A 147 4.71 11.33 -7.27
C HIS A 147 5.63 11.24 -8.49
N GLU A 148 6.86 10.75 -8.33
CA GLU A 148 7.79 10.54 -9.43
C GLU A 148 7.27 9.51 -10.43
N LEU A 149 6.55 8.50 -9.98
CA LEU A 149 5.86 7.52 -10.82
C LEU A 149 4.57 8.08 -11.45
N LYS A 150 4.20 9.31 -11.14
CA LYS A 150 3.00 10.01 -11.65
C LYS A 150 1.70 9.27 -11.34
N LEU A 151 1.62 8.61 -10.20
CA LEU A 151 0.37 8.03 -9.73
C LEU A 151 -0.66 9.12 -9.44
N PRO A 152 -1.93 8.92 -9.83
CA PRO A 152 -2.98 9.87 -9.51
C PRO A 152 -3.34 9.81 -8.03
N ASN A 153 -3.78 10.95 -7.46
CA ASN A 153 -4.35 11.04 -6.12
C ASN A 153 -3.45 10.41 -5.04
N VAL A 154 -2.25 10.95 -4.86
CA VAL A 154 -1.35 10.56 -3.78
C VAL A 154 -1.76 11.30 -2.51
N ILE A 155 -2.24 10.55 -1.52
CA ILE A 155 -2.77 11.07 -0.26
C ILE A 155 -1.75 10.84 0.86
N CYS A 156 -1.26 11.93 1.45
CA CYS A 156 -0.43 11.89 2.64
C CYS A 156 -1.32 11.85 3.89
N VAL A 157 -1.25 10.75 4.64
CA VAL A 157 -2.01 10.60 5.89
C VAL A 157 -1.21 10.90 7.15
N GLY A 158 0.06 11.25 7.00
CA GLY A 158 0.96 11.66 8.06
C GLY A 158 1.27 13.15 8.01
N ASN A 159 2.37 13.54 8.64
CA ASN A 159 2.90 14.89 8.55
C ASN A 159 3.95 14.95 7.43
N PRO A 160 3.67 15.65 6.31
CA PRO A 160 4.60 15.67 5.17
C PRO A 160 5.89 16.44 5.44
N PHE A 161 5.96 17.17 6.54
CA PHE A 161 7.13 17.96 6.94
C PHE A 161 8.08 17.25 7.90
N ILE A 162 7.74 16.04 8.34
CA ILE A 162 8.60 15.20 9.16
C ILE A 162 9.32 14.19 8.26
N SER A 163 10.64 14.23 8.26
CA SER A 163 11.49 13.29 7.52
C SER A 163 11.76 12.03 8.33
N PHE A 164 11.50 10.89 7.76
CA PHE A 164 11.83 9.59 8.37
C PHE A 164 11.92 8.47 7.33
#